data_53211cef463bf39a8e2a7e827d1561a1
#
_entry.id   53211cef463bf39a8e2a7e827d1561a1
#
_cell.length_a   1.000
_cell.length_b   1.000
_cell.length_c   1.000
_cell.angle_alpha   90.00
_cell.angle_beta   90.00
_cell.angle_gamma   90.00
#
_symmetry.space_group_name_H-M   'P 1'
#
loop_
_entity.id
_entity.type
_entity.pdbx_description
1 polymer ?
#
loop_
_entity_poly.entity_id
_entity_poly.type
_entity_poly.pdbx_seq_one_letter_code
_entity_poly.pdbx_strand_id
1 'polypeptide(L)'
;MAPWLRERMNRVCRALGVQRMLYGWRRADGAWLPHTRIHGATQVVASASLDIADHVYVGPFNLLDASGGLHIAEGVQVTSHCALLTHSSHHALRRAGRSYWGAANPPGFVRQPTHVGAYTFIGPHSVLAPGSRVGRGVLVRAFSYVSGDVPDHAIVAGQPARVIGDTRDIDGPWLAQHPECRADYENWTLAR
;
A
#
# COMPACT_ATOMS: atom_id res chain seq x y z
N MET A 1 -25.37 7.10 7.12
CA MET A 1 -24.65 8.24 7.73
C MET A 1 -24.03 9.09 6.62
N ALA A 2 -24.19 10.40 6.67
CA ALA A 2 -23.65 11.30 5.64
C ALA A 2 -22.11 11.23 5.59
N PRO A 3 -21.48 11.33 4.38
CA PRO A 3 -20.02 11.22 4.23
C PRO A 3 -19.22 12.17 5.12
N TRP A 4 -19.65 13.44 5.24
CA TRP A 4 -18.97 14.44 6.07
C TRP A 4 -18.97 14.09 7.57
N LEU A 5 -20.06 13.49 8.07
CA LEU A 5 -20.16 13.10 9.47
C LEU A 5 -19.26 11.89 9.75
N ARG A 6 -19.24 10.93 8.82
CA ARG A 6 -18.35 9.77 8.89
C ARG A 6 -16.88 10.20 8.87
N GLU A 7 -16.53 11.13 8.02
CA GLU A 7 -15.17 11.68 7.94
C GLU A 7 -14.74 12.34 9.25
N ARG A 8 -15.58 13.20 9.84
CA ARG A 8 -15.29 13.83 11.13
C ARG A 8 -15.11 12.79 12.23
N MET A 9 -15.99 11.81 12.30
CA MET A 9 -15.88 10.71 13.25
C MET A 9 -14.59 9.91 13.05
N ASN A 10 -14.23 9.58 11.82
CA ASN A 10 -12.99 8.87 11.51
C ASN A 10 -11.74 9.67 11.92
N ARG A 11 -11.75 11.00 11.73
CA ARG A 11 -10.67 11.89 12.19
C ARG A 11 -10.51 11.84 13.71
N VAL A 12 -11.60 11.96 14.44
CA VAL A 12 -11.60 11.87 15.91
C VAL A 12 -11.11 10.49 16.36
N CYS A 13 -11.63 9.41 15.76
CA CYS A 13 -11.21 8.06 16.08
C CYS A 13 -9.69 7.85 15.86
N ARG A 14 -9.13 8.40 14.78
CA ARG A 14 -7.67 8.34 14.54
C ARG A 14 -6.88 9.14 15.57
N ALA A 15 -7.31 10.36 15.86
CA ALA A 15 -6.66 11.22 16.86
C ALA A 15 -6.65 10.58 18.25
N LEU A 16 -7.69 9.82 18.59
CA LEU A 16 -7.81 9.09 19.85
C LEU A 16 -7.20 7.68 19.82
N GLY A 17 -6.59 7.27 18.70
CA GLY A 17 -6.00 5.94 18.57
C GLY A 17 -6.99 4.79 18.67
N VAL A 18 -8.25 5.01 18.26
CA VAL A 18 -9.30 3.99 18.38
C VAL A 18 -8.99 2.78 17.50
N GLN A 19 -8.80 1.63 18.14
CA GLN A 19 -8.40 0.37 17.49
C GLN A 19 -9.59 -0.37 16.88
N ARG A 20 -10.12 0.17 15.80
CA ARG A 20 -11.18 -0.47 15.01
C ARG A 20 -11.05 -0.13 13.53
N MET A 21 -11.74 -0.88 12.68
CA MET A 21 -11.85 -0.57 11.26
C MET A 21 -12.66 0.71 11.05
N LEU A 22 -12.10 1.66 10.31
CA LEU A 22 -12.72 2.91 9.90
C LEU A 22 -13.10 2.82 8.42
N TYR A 23 -14.39 2.98 8.14
CA TYR A 23 -14.93 2.88 6.78
C TYR A 23 -15.07 4.25 6.14
N GLY A 24 -14.67 4.33 4.88
CA GLY A 24 -14.66 5.54 4.07
C GLY A 24 -13.38 6.37 4.27
N TRP A 25 -12.86 6.86 3.16
CA TRP A 25 -11.70 7.74 3.10
C TRP A 25 -11.99 8.94 2.22
N ARG A 26 -11.50 10.14 2.60
CA ARG A 26 -11.51 11.29 1.70
C ARG A 26 -10.10 11.49 1.14
N ARG A 27 -10.00 11.38 -0.16
CA ARG A 27 -8.76 11.64 -0.91
C ARG A 27 -8.44 13.13 -0.94
N ALA A 28 -7.20 13.49 -1.22
CA ALA A 28 -6.74 14.89 -1.22
C ALA A 28 -7.48 15.78 -2.25
N ASP A 29 -7.92 15.21 -3.37
CA ASP A 29 -8.74 15.89 -4.40
C ASP A 29 -10.21 16.09 -4.01
N GLY A 30 -10.59 15.66 -2.81
CA GLY A 30 -11.95 15.77 -2.28
C GLY A 30 -12.88 14.61 -2.60
N ALA A 31 -12.44 13.60 -3.39
CA ALA A 31 -13.24 12.42 -3.68
C ALA A 31 -13.51 11.60 -2.41
N TRP A 32 -14.75 11.15 -2.23
CA TRP A 32 -15.14 10.27 -1.14
C TRP A 32 -15.11 8.81 -1.61
N LEU A 33 -14.34 7.97 -0.92
CA LEU A 33 -14.15 6.55 -1.21
C LEU A 33 -14.91 5.71 -0.17
N PRO A 34 -16.17 5.35 -0.42
CA PRO A 34 -17.06 4.78 0.61
C PRO A 34 -16.67 3.37 1.03
N HIS A 35 -16.02 2.59 0.17
CA HIS A 35 -15.69 1.18 0.39
C HIS A 35 -14.25 0.98 0.89
N THR A 36 -13.40 2.01 0.79
CA THR A 36 -12.05 1.96 1.37
C THR A 36 -12.12 1.97 2.88
N ARG A 37 -11.36 1.08 3.50
CA ARG A 37 -11.34 0.89 4.95
C ARG A 37 -9.91 0.79 5.45
N ILE A 38 -9.60 1.61 6.45
CA ILE A 38 -8.27 1.67 7.06
C ILE A 38 -8.44 1.52 8.58
N HIS A 39 -7.69 0.59 9.17
CA HIS A 39 -7.74 0.39 10.62
C HIS A 39 -7.20 1.62 11.37
N GLY A 40 -7.84 1.99 12.47
CA GLY A 40 -7.49 3.19 13.24
C GLY A 40 -6.09 3.15 13.85
N ALA A 41 -5.52 1.97 14.08
CA ALA A 41 -4.15 1.79 14.55
C ALA A 41 -3.09 1.87 13.42
N THR A 42 -3.49 2.12 12.16
CA THR A 42 -2.56 2.34 11.05
C THR A 42 -2.15 3.80 11.01
N GLN A 43 -0.85 4.04 11.00
CA GLN A 43 -0.29 5.38 10.83
C GLN A 43 -0.24 5.75 9.34
N VAL A 44 -0.78 6.92 9.00
CA VAL A 44 -0.68 7.51 7.65
C VAL A 44 0.08 8.82 7.77
N VAL A 45 1.28 8.86 7.20
CA VAL A 45 2.15 10.04 7.18
C VAL A 45 1.94 10.79 5.87
N ALA A 46 1.84 12.11 5.92
CA ALA A 46 1.62 12.98 4.75
C ALA A 46 0.40 12.57 3.90
N SER A 47 -0.74 12.39 4.54
CA SER A 47 -1.98 11.91 3.92
C SER A 47 -2.44 12.72 2.70
N ALA A 48 -2.01 13.98 2.56
CA ALA A 48 -2.26 14.81 1.39
C ALA A 48 -1.56 14.29 0.11
N SER A 49 -0.49 13.50 0.26
CA SER A 49 0.25 12.89 -0.85
C SER A 49 -0.06 11.39 -1.02
N LEU A 50 -1.08 10.90 -0.29
CA LEU A 50 -1.60 9.55 -0.46
C LEU A 50 -2.67 9.56 -1.56
N ASP A 51 -2.34 8.95 -2.69
CA ASP A 51 -3.31 8.63 -3.74
C ASP A 51 -3.78 7.19 -3.57
N ILE A 52 -5.02 7.04 -3.12
CA ILE A 52 -5.61 5.73 -2.83
C ILE A 52 -6.94 5.62 -3.57
N ALA A 53 -7.17 4.49 -4.22
CA ALA A 53 -8.44 4.19 -4.89
C ALA A 53 -9.51 3.68 -3.91
N ASP A 54 -10.72 3.44 -4.40
CA ASP A 54 -11.76 2.80 -3.59
C ASP A 54 -11.54 1.29 -3.47
N HIS A 55 -12.32 0.61 -2.62
CA HIS A 55 -12.23 -0.83 -2.32
C HIS A 55 -10.89 -1.30 -1.73
N VAL A 56 -10.05 -0.39 -1.20
CA VAL A 56 -8.80 -0.75 -0.53
C VAL A 56 -9.04 -1.15 0.92
N TYR A 57 -8.35 -2.20 1.36
CA TYR A 57 -8.29 -2.64 2.74
C TYR A 57 -6.90 -2.41 3.33
N VAL A 58 -6.83 -1.73 4.47
CA VAL A 58 -5.60 -1.59 5.26
C VAL A 58 -5.87 -2.06 6.70
N GLY A 59 -5.24 -3.15 7.08
CA GLY A 59 -5.34 -3.76 8.41
C GLY A 59 -4.66 -2.93 9.50
N PRO A 60 -4.52 -3.49 10.72
CA PRO A 60 -3.94 -2.78 11.86
C PRO A 60 -2.40 -2.69 11.79
N PHE A 61 -1.86 -1.70 12.53
CA PHE A 61 -0.44 -1.55 12.82
C PHE A 61 0.46 -1.40 11.58
N ASN A 62 -0.07 -0.80 10.51
CA ASN A 62 0.71 -0.48 9.32
C ASN A 62 1.28 0.93 9.41
N LEU A 63 2.36 1.16 8.66
CA LEU A 63 2.89 2.48 8.34
C LEU A 63 2.71 2.75 6.85
N LEU A 64 1.88 3.71 6.50
CA LEU A 64 1.74 4.24 5.16
C LEU A 64 2.46 5.59 5.11
N ASP A 65 3.69 5.61 4.63
CA ASP A 65 4.45 6.84 4.42
C ASP A 65 4.23 7.35 3.01
N ALA A 66 3.45 8.41 2.88
CA ALA A 66 3.17 9.05 1.60
C ALA A 66 4.01 10.32 1.34
N SER A 67 5.06 10.60 2.14
CA SER A 67 5.84 11.84 2.03
C SER A 67 6.55 12.01 0.67
N GLY A 68 6.84 10.93 -0.05
CA GLY A 68 7.38 10.92 -1.40
C GLY A 68 6.38 10.56 -2.51
N GLY A 69 5.09 10.43 -2.15
CA GLY A 69 4.02 9.96 -3.03
C GLY A 69 3.77 8.45 -2.86
N LEU A 70 2.60 8.08 -2.34
CA LEU A 70 2.19 6.69 -2.22
C LEU A 70 0.90 6.48 -3.02
N HIS A 71 0.96 5.57 -4.00
CA HIS A 71 -0.16 5.25 -4.87
C HIS A 71 -0.63 3.83 -4.61
N ILE A 72 -1.91 3.68 -4.24
CA ILE A 72 -2.54 2.39 -3.94
C ILE A 72 -3.79 2.26 -4.81
N ALA A 73 -3.74 1.34 -5.76
CA ALA A 73 -4.83 1.11 -6.70
C ALA A 73 -5.99 0.34 -6.06
N GLU A 74 -7.08 0.19 -6.82
CA GLU A 74 -8.31 -0.47 -6.40
C GLU A 74 -8.07 -1.92 -5.95
N GLY A 75 -8.85 -2.37 -4.97
CA GLY A 75 -8.86 -3.75 -4.52
C GLY A 75 -7.62 -4.20 -3.74
N VAL A 76 -6.64 -3.33 -3.53
CA VAL A 76 -5.43 -3.67 -2.77
C VAL A 76 -5.76 -4.03 -1.32
N GLN A 77 -5.13 -5.08 -0.82
CA GLN A 77 -5.20 -5.46 0.59
C GLN A 77 -3.80 -5.40 1.23
N VAL A 78 -3.65 -4.49 2.17
CA VAL A 78 -2.48 -4.41 3.05
C VAL A 78 -2.86 -5.05 4.38
N THR A 79 -2.23 -6.16 4.76
CA THR A 79 -2.65 -6.92 5.95
C THR A 79 -2.27 -6.19 7.25
N SER A 80 -1.33 -6.66 8.02
CA SER A 80 -0.94 -6.03 9.28
C SER A 80 0.57 -5.93 9.43
N HIS A 81 1.05 -4.94 10.19
CA HIS A 81 2.47 -4.73 10.47
C HIS A 81 3.33 -4.54 9.21
N CYS A 82 2.74 -3.99 8.15
CA CYS A 82 3.47 -3.65 6.92
C CYS A 82 3.94 -2.21 6.97
N ALA A 83 5.05 -1.95 6.25
CA ALA A 83 5.54 -0.59 6.02
C ALA A 83 5.63 -0.32 4.52
N LEU A 84 4.84 0.64 4.03
CA LEU A 84 4.91 1.14 2.66
C LEU A 84 5.64 2.48 2.71
N LEU A 85 6.89 2.49 2.26
CA LEU A 85 7.81 3.61 2.44
C LEU A 85 8.01 4.36 1.12
N THR A 86 8.17 5.68 1.22
CA THR A 86 8.48 6.56 0.09
C THR A 86 9.73 7.40 0.32
N HIS A 87 10.37 7.28 1.48
CA HIS A 87 11.65 7.92 1.75
C HIS A 87 12.57 7.06 2.61
N SER A 88 13.88 7.36 2.55
CA SER A 88 14.90 6.80 3.43
C SER A 88 16.10 7.71 3.54
N SER A 89 16.61 7.87 4.75
CA SER A 89 17.78 8.72 5.05
C SER A 89 19.09 7.94 5.21
N HIS A 90 19.09 6.63 5.08
CA HIS A 90 20.22 5.75 5.47
C HIS A 90 21.54 6.06 4.76
N HIS A 91 21.53 6.58 3.54
CA HIS A 91 22.73 7.07 2.86
C HIS A 91 23.12 8.46 3.31
N ALA A 92 22.15 9.39 3.37
CA ALA A 92 22.39 10.77 3.75
C ALA A 92 22.97 10.90 5.15
N LEU A 93 22.39 10.16 6.11
CA LEU A 93 22.87 10.16 7.50
C LEU A 93 24.37 9.82 7.61
N ARG A 94 24.82 8.74 6.94
CA ARG A 94 26.23 8.32 6.98
C ARG A 94 27.16 9.27 6.23
N ARG A 95 26.70 9.82 5.10
CA ARG A 95 27.52 10.68 4.23
C ARG A 95 27.69 12.09 4.78
N ALA A 96 26.64 12.64 5.38
CA ALA A 96 26.65 14.00 5.91
C ALA A 96 27.05 14.08 7.40
N GLY A 97 27.00 12.98 8.16
CA GLY A 97 27.31 12.98 9.59
C GLY A 97 26.50 14.04 10.34
N ARG A 98 27.16 14.87 11.14
CA ARG A 98 26.50 15.92 11.93
C ARG A 98 25.80 16.98 11.06
N SER A 99 26.27 17.24 9.85
CA SER A 99 25.65 18.22 8.95
C SER A 99 24.31 17.74 8.36
N TYR A 100 23.95 16.47 8.57
CA TYR A 100 22.62 15.95 8.20
C TYR A 100 21.49 16.71 8.93
N TRP A 101 21.72 17.04 10.20
CA TRP A 101 20.72 17.72 11.03
C TRP A 101 20.57 19.18 10.61
N GLY A 102 19.34 19.57 10.24
CA GLY A 102 19.06 20.92 9.75
C GLY A 102 19.25 21.12 8.25
N ALA A 103 19.76 20.13 7.51
CA ALA A 103 19.83 20.21 6.06
C ALA A 103 18.43 19.95 5.44
N ALA A 104 17.96 20.88 4.62
CA ALA A 104 16.65 20.74 3.95
C ALA A 104 16.62 19.57 2.96
N ASN A 105 17.71 19.34 2.22
CA ASN A 105 17.88 18.27 1.24
C ASN A 105 19.29 17.66 1.35
N PRO A 106 19.54 16.81 2.35
CA PRO A 106 20.87 16.24 2.55
C PRO A 106 21.23 15.29 1.39
N PRO A 107 22.46 15.36 0.85
CA PRO A 107 22.91 14.50 -0.24
C PRO A 107 22.73 13.01 0.08
N GLY A 108 22.08 12.27 -0.82
CA GLY A 108 21.78 10.84 -0.65
C GLY A 108 20.51 10.54 0.14
N PHE A 109 19.68 11.55 0.45
CA PHE A 109 18.33 11.32 0.92
C PHE A 109 17.49 10.76 -0.24
N VAL A 110 16.93 9.58 -0.01
CA VAL A 110 16.05 8.93 -1.00
C VAL A 110 14.62 9.40 -0.74
N ARG A 111 13.97 9.92 -1.78
CA ARG A 111 12.53 10.22 -1.78
C ARG A 111 12.01 9.83 -3.15
N GLN A 112 11.23 8.77 -3.21
CA GLN A 112 10.71 8.20 -4.46
C GLN A 112 9.29 7.69 -4.25
N PRO A 113 8.38 7.91 -5.21
CA PRO A 113 7.02 7.40 -5.10
C PRO A 113 7.00 5.88 -5.12
N THR A 114 6.13 5.31 -4.29
CA THR A 114 5.87 3.86 -4.25
C THR A 114 4.48 3.59 -4.81
N HIS A 115 4.36 2.57 -5.68
CA HIS A 115 3.13 2.23 -6.38
C HIS A 115 2.73 0.79 -6.07
N VAL A 116 1.44 0.58 -5.82
CA VAL A 116 0.85 -0.74 -5.62
C VAL A 116 -0.32 -0.90 -6.59
N GLY A 117 -0.18 -1.82 -7.54
CA GLY A 117 -1.15 -2.11 -8.58
C GLY A 117 -2.41 -2.80 -8.03
N ALA A 118 -3.48 -2.72 -8.82
CA ALA A 118 -4.81 -3.19 -8.43
C ALA A 118 -4.83 -4.67 -8.02
N TYR A 119 -5.70 -5.01 -7.07
CA TYR A 119 -5.94 -6.37 -6.57
C TYR A 119 -4.67 -7.09 -6.07
N THR A 120 -3.70 -6.32 -5.62
CA THR A 120 -2.47 -6.84 -4.99
C THR A 120 -2.69 -7.08 -3.50
N PHE A 121 -2.18 -8.21 -3.03
CA PHE A 121 -2.19 -8.59 -1.62
C PHE A 121 -0.80 -8.46 -1.00
N ILE A 122 -0.69 -7.72 0.09
CA ILE A 122 0.56 -7.54 0.84
C ILE A 122 0.45 -8.30 2.16
N GLY A 123 1.20 -9.39 2.24
CA GLY A 123 1.26 -10.26 3.41
C GLY A 123 1.88 -9.58 4.63
N PRO A 124 1.54 -10.04 5.85
CA PRO A 124 1.94 -9.37 7.08
C PRO A 124 3.46 -9.28 7.27
N HIS A 125 3.89 -8.24 7.99
CA HIS A 125 5.30 -7.94 8.26
C HIS A 125 6.15 -7.70 7.02
N SER A 126 5.53 -7.30 5.90
CA SER A 126 6.27 -6.97 4.68
C SER A 126 6.60 -5.48 4.60
N VAL A 127 7.71 -5.17 3.94
CA VAL A 127 8.16 -3.81 3.71
C VAL A 127 8.29 -3.57 2.20
N LEU A 128 7.66 -2.48 1.73
CA LEU A 128 7.91 -1.93 0.40
C LEU A 128 8.88 -0.76 0.55
N ALA A 129 10.05 -0.87 -0.07
CA ALA A 129 11.08 0.17 -0.04
C ALA A 129 10.68 1.38 -0.91
N PRO A 130 11.24 2.57 -0.66
CA PRO A 130 11.01 3.74 -1.50
C PRO A 130 11.32 3.45 -2.98
N GLY A 131 10.41 3.86 -3.88
CA GLY A 131 10.55 3.65 -5.32
C GLY A 131 10.07 2.29 -5.81
N SER A 132 9.53 1.43 -4.95
CA SER A 132 8.97 0.13 -5.38
C SER A 132 7.75 0.33 -6.28
N ARG A 133 7.69 -0.45 -7.35
CA ARG A 133 6.56 -0.52 -8.29
C ARG A 133 6.04 -1.94 -8.31
N VAL A 134 4.96 -2.18 -7.59
CA VAL A 134 4.32 -3.49 -7.51
C VAL A 134 3.18 -3.52 -8.50
N GLY A 135 3.18 -4.49 -9.41
CA GLY A 135 2.17 -4.68 -10.43
C GLY A 135 0.80 -5.05 -9.86
N ARG A 136 -0.17 -5.27 -10.75
CA ARG A 136 -1.52 -5.74 -10.39
C ARG A 136 -1.53 -7.23 -10.09
N GLY A 137 -2.47 -7.68 -9.26
CA GLY A 137 -2.67 -9.09 -8.95
C GLY A 137 -1.48 -9.77 -8.30
N VAL A 138 -0.56 -9.02 -7.72
CA VAL A 138 0.65 -9.53 -7.07
C VAL A 138 0.32 -10.10 -5.70
N LEU A 139 0.93 -11.22 -5.36
CA LEU A 139 0.96 -11.77 -4.02
C LEU A 139 2.34 -11.53 -3.38
N VAL A 140 2.43 -10.55 -2.49
CA VAL A 140 3.60 -10.39 -1.62
C VAL A 140 3.39 -11.29 -0.40
N ARG A 141 4.22 -12.32 -0.23
CA ARG A 141 4.14 -13.23 0.92
C ARG A 141 4.65 -12.53 2.19
N ALA A 142 4.18 -13.02 3.33
CA ALA A 142 4.57 -12.50 4.63
C ALA A 142 6.11 -12.38 4.80
N PHE A 143 6.56 -11.40 5.58
CA PHE A 143 7.98 -11.15 5.88
C PHE A 143 8.84 -10.88 4.64
N SER A 144 8.30 -10.22 3.64
CA SER A 144 9.04 -9.87 2.41
C SER A 144 9.57 -8.44 2.47
N TYR A 145 10.79 -8.24 1.95
CA TYR A 145 11.36 -6.92 1.67
C TYR A 145 11.37 -6.69 0.16
N VAL A 146 10.42 -5.90 -0.32
CA VAL A 146 10.24 -5.59 -1.74
C VAL A 146 10.98 -4.30 -2.08
N SER A 147 11.79 -4.33 -3.15
CA SER A 147 12.54 -3.20 -3.67
C SER A 147 12.60 -3.27 -5.20
N GLY A 148 12.32 -2.16 -5.87
CA GLY A 148 12.28 -2.09 -7.33
C GLY A 148 10.96 -2.58 -7.92
N ASP A 149 11.01 -3.06 -9.16
CA ASP A 149 9.85 -3.42 -9.95
C ASP A 149 9.44 -4.89 -9.72
N VAL A 150 8.15 -5.09 -9.47
CA VAL A 150 7.52 -6.42 -9.38
C VAL A 150 6.50 -6.50 -10.51
N PRO A 151 6.61 -7.48 -11.43
CA PRO A 151 5.70 -7.59 -12.56
C PRO A 151 4.27 -7.95 -12.12
N ASP A 152 3.30 -7.69 -12.99
CA ASP A 152 1.91 -8.10 -12.81
C ASP A 152 1.83 -9.60 -12.54
N HIS A 153 0.91 -9.99 -11.65
CA HIS A 153 0.61 -11.37 -11.27
C HIS A 153 1.75 -12.15 -10.60
N ALA A 154 2.88 -11.51 -10.27
CA ALA A 154 3.97 -12.21 -9.61
C ALA A 154 3.62 -12.62 -8.18
N ILE A 155 4.12 -13.77 -7.76
CA ILE A 155 4.24 -14.15 -6.35
C ILE A 155 5.66 -13.85 -5.93
N VAL A 156 5.83 -12.99 -4.92
CA VAL A 156 7.15 -12.63 -4.39
C VAL A 156 7.32 -12.98 -2.93
N ALA A 157 8.53 -13.39 -2.54
CA ALA A 157 8.86 -13.72 -1.15
C ALA A 157 10.34 -13.45 -0.85
N GLY A 158 10.63 -13.24 0.43
CA GLY A 158 11.99 -13.18 0.98
C GLY A 158 12.56 -11.79 1.21
N GLN A 159 13.82 -11.74 1.67
CA GLN A 159 14.57 -10.52 2.03
C GLN A 159 16.00 -10.60 1.44
N PRO A 160 16.24 -10.00 0.27
CA PRO A 160 15.32 -9.26 -0.59
C PRO A 160 14.30 -10.18 -1.28
N ALA A 161 13.11 -9.65 -1.56
CA ALA A 161 12.05 -10.41 -2.23
C ALA A 161 12.47 -10.80 -3.66
N ARG A 162 12.07 -12.01 -4.06
CA ARG A 162 12.28 -12.55 -5.41
C ARG A 162 10.97 -13.10 -5.93
N VAL A 163 10.79 -13.06 -7.24
CA VAL A 163 9.67 -13.74 -7.90
C VAL A 163 9.86 -15.24 -7.74
N ILE A 164 8.83 -15.91 -7.19
CA ILE A 164 8.83 -17.35 -6.91
C ILE A 164 7.66 -18.08 -7.59
N GLY A 165 6.81 -17.37 -8.31
CA GLY A 165 5.64 -17.91 -9.01
C GLY A 165 4.78 -16.84 -9.63
N ASP A 166 3.63 -17.28 -10.12
CA ASP A 166 2.61 -16.46 -10.76
C ASP A 166 1.24 -16.76 -10.14
N THR A 167 0.45 -15.75 -9.82
CA THR A 167 -0.89 -15.93 -9.22
C THR A 167 -1.85 -16.60 -10.18
N ARG A 168 -1.66 -16.44 -11.50
CA ARG A 168 -2.49 -17.07 -12.53
C ARG A 168 -2.38 -18.59 -12.54
N ASP A 169 -1.24 -19.14 -12.12
CA ASP A 169 -1.04 -20.58 -11.97
C ASP A 169 -1.90 -21.17 -10.84
N ILE A 170 -2.23 -20.34 -9.84
CA ILE A 170 -3.13 -20.70 -8.74
C ILE A 170 -4.58 -20.45 -9.11
N ASP A 171 -4.84 -19.27 -9.68
CA ASP A 171 -6.21 -18.80 -9.96
C ASP A 171 -6.85 -19.54 -11.14
N GLY A 172 -6.08 -19.89 -12.17
CA GLY A 172 -6.59 -20.55 -13.38
C GLY A 172 -7.29 -21.88 -13.09
N PRO A 173 -6.67 -22.84 -12.39
CA PRO A 173 -7.32 -24.10 -11.99
C PRO A 173 -8.54 -23.92 -11.11
N TRP A 174 -8.52 -22.90 -10.23
CA TRP A 174 -9.65 -22.59 -9.36
C TRP A 174 -10.82 -22.01 -10.18
N LEU A 175 -10.56 -21.06 -11.09
CA LEU A 175 -11.55 -20.46 -11.99
C LEU A 175 -12.18 -21.48 -12.95
N ALA A 176 -11.46 -22.52 -13.30
CA ALA A 176 -12.01 -23.63 -14.11
C ALA A 176 -13.12 -24.40 -13.35
N GLN A 177 -13.04 -24.43 -12.02
CA GLN A 177 -14.05 -25.06 -11.14
C GLN A 177 -15.11 -24.05 -10.70
N HIS A 178 -14.87 -22.73 -10.85
CA HIS A 178 -15.74 -21.63 -10.43
C HIS A 178 -15.99 -20.65 -11.58
N PRO A 179 -16.67 -21.09 -12.66
CA PRO A 179 -16.87 -20.28 -13.86
C PRO A 179 -17.69 -19.00 -13.59
N GLU A 180 -18.50 -18.98 -12.53
CA GLU A 180 -19.25 -17.82 -12.08
C GLU A 180 -18.37 -16.62 -11.67
N CYS A 181 -17.13 -16.86 -11.24
CA CYS A 181 -16.19 -15.82 -10.86
C CYS A 181 -15.32 -15.29 -12.02
N ARG A 182 -15.38 -15.94 -13.18
CA ARG A 182 -14.51 -15.63 -14.32
C ARG A 182 -14.68 -14.19 -14.83
N ALA A 183 -15.91 -13.75 -14.95
CA ALA A 183 -16.20 -12.40 -15.44
C ALA A 183 -15.63 -11.31 -14.53
N ASP A 184 -15.73 -11.48 -13.22
CA ASP A 184 -15.16 -10.54 -12.25
C ASP A 184 -13.63 -10.55 -12.29
N TYR A 185 -13.02 -11.73 -12.41
CA TYR A 185 -11.57 -11.87 -12.55
C TYR A 185 -11.06 -11.19 -13.82
N GLU A 186 -11.67 -11.46 -14.97
CA GLU A 186 -11.29 -10.88 -16.26
C GLU A 186 -11.47 -9.36 -16.28
N ASN A 187 -12.47 -8.83 -15.59
CA ASN A 187 -12.78 -7.41 -15.55
C ASN A 187 -11.62 -6.56 -15.00
N TRP A 188 -10.97 -6.99 -13.93
CA TRP A 188 -9.84 -6.26 -13.38
C TRP A 188 -8.49 -6.66 -14.01
N THR A 189 -8.33 -7.91 -14.49
CA THR A 189 -7.08 -8.35 -15.13
C THR A 189 -6.88 -7.73 -16.49
N LEU A 190 -7.97 -7.46 -17.25
CA LEU A 190 -7.94 -6.88 -18.59
C LEU A 190 -8.08 -5.35 -18.60
N ALA A 191 -8.45 -4.72 -17.47
CA ALA A 191 -8.51 -3.26 -17.35
C ALA A 191 -7.12 -2.66 -17.64
N ARG A 192 -7.06 -1.71 -18.59
CA ARG A 192 -5.85 -0.97 -18.97
C ARG A 192 -5.58 0.20 -18.05
#